data_d392ae61d1944c54341cda9ecb6dc0d4
#
_entry.id   d392ae61d1944c54341cda9ecb6dc0d4
#
_cell.length_a   1.000
_cell.length_b   1.000
_cell.length_c   1.000
_cell.angle_alpha   90.00
_cell.angle_beta   90.00
_cell.angle_gamma   90.00
#
_symmetry.space_group_name_H-M   'P 1'
#
loop_
_entity.id
_entity.type
_entity.pdbx_description
1 polymer ?
#
loop_
_entity_poly.entity_id
_entity_poly.type
_entity_poly.pdbx_seq_one_letter_code
_entity_poly.pdbx_strand_id
1 'polypeptide(L)'
;MTASDLTVGPARRGVLASAVGAAGAAALAGWTAGAPHPAANDPGPDPRLAAAGATRPFRGARQAGIADSPQTYAAFVALDLAGAVDATVVRRLLTVLTDDIDRLMAGRGPLTDQEPELAGVPAALTLTVGIGPRVVAGGGAPAPAWLAPLPPFTVDRLEERWSGTDLLLQVCANSPTTVAHAQRRLLTGLAPLTTLRWVQRGFREPHEGPGLPMRNLFGQVDGTVQPDVHGLDEALLWCGGDQPAWLREGSALVLRRIRMNLDTWDQVDRLSRENAIGRRLDTGAPVTAPPGADALAPPDLDAQDSLGFHVIDDGAHLRRAHAQAPHERFLRRPYSYDDPPAPGELSDSGLLFAAFMADPVRQFVPVQQRLAEKDLLNIWTTPVGSAVFAILPGAREGEILGEALLA
;
A
#
# COMPACT_ATOMS: atom_id res chain seq x y z
N MET A 1 -49.62 45.31 -26.93
CA MET A 1 -49.68 46.34 -25.89
C MET A 1 -48.60 45.94 -24.90
N THR A 2 -47.57 46.50 -24.90
CA THR A 2 -46.72 47.64 -24.73
C THR A 2 -45.45 47.20 -23.99
N ALA A 3 -44.37 47.39 -24.69
CA ALA A 3 -43.00 47.28 -24.16
C ALA A 3 -42.74 48.38 -23.09
N SER A 4 -41.82 48.10 -22.20
CA SER A 4 -41.09 49.14 -21.48
C SER A 4 -39.62 48.74 -21.32
N ASP A 5 -38.80 49.51 -21.98
CA ASP A 5 -37.35 49.62 -21.91
C ASP A 5 -36.81 49.80 -20.50
N LEU A 6 -35.69 49.20 -20.19
CA LEU A 6 -34.74 49.73 -19.21
C LEU A 6 -33.32 49.61 -19.77
N THR A 7 -32.77 50.76 -19.95
CA THR A 7 -31.50 51.14 -20.52
C THR A 7 -30.27 50.65 -19.76
N VAL A 8 -29.31 50.19 -20.56
CA VAL A 8 -27.92 49.83 -20.18
C VAL A 8 -27.07 51.10 -20.04
N GLY A 9 -26.42 51.30 -18.90
CA GLY A 9 -25.41 52.33 -18.67
C GLY A 9 -23.99 51.76 -18.77
N PRO A 10 -22.99 52.52 -19.27
CA PRO A 10 -21.72 51.99 -19.70
C PRO A 10 -20.71 51.80 -18.56
N ALA A 11 -19.94 50.71 -18.68
CA ALA A 11 -18.80 50.34 -17.83
C ALA A 11 -17.65 51.40 -17.93
N ARG A 12 -17.15 51.85 -16.81
CA ARG A 12 -15.91 52.62 -16.69
C ARG A 12 -14.71 51.63 -16.64
N ARG A 13 -13.89 51.67 -17.70
CA ARG A 13 -12.53 51.16 -17.71
C ARG A 13 -11.60 52.12 -16.95
N GLY A 14 -11.04 51.67 -15.82
CA GLY A 14 -9.95 52.37 -15.14
C GLY A 14 -8.62 51.85 -15.64
N VAL A 15 -7.92 52.69 -16.37
CA VAL A 15 -6.51 52.51 -16.76
C VAL A 15 -5.65 52.96 -15.59
N LEU A 16 -4.83 52.09 -15.04
CA LEU A 16 -3.74 52.46 -14.13
C LEU A 16 -2.45 52.50 -14.94
N ALA A 17 -1.99 53.72 -15.16
CA ALA A 17 -0.71 54.05 -15.81
C ALA A 17 0.44 53.87 -14.81
N SER A 18 1.51 53.35 -15.33
CA SER A 18 2.83 53.17 -14.74
C SER A 18 3.45 54.53 -14.32
N ALA A 19 4.00 54.59 -13.12
CA ALA A 19 4.96 55.63 -12.74
C ALA A 19 6.30 54.99 -12.42
N VAL A 20 7.24 55.14 -13.39
CA VAL A 20 8.67 54.94 -13.15
C VAL A 20 9.21 56.22 -12.52
N GLY A 21 9.73 56.09 -11.30
CA GLY A 21 10.43 57.19 -10.60
C GLY A 21 11.88 56.75 -10.36
N ALA A 22 12.80 57.33 -11.12
CA ALA A 22 14.22 57.26 -10.87
C ALA A 22 14.59 58.20 -9.72
N ALA A 23 15.27 57.67 -8.69
CA ALA A 23 16.03 58.50 -7.76
C ALA A 23 17.34 57.79 -7.44
N GLY A 24 18.33 58.25 -7.82
CA GLY A 24 19.65 58.57 -7.87
C GLY A 24 20.52 58.22 -6.65
N ALA A 25 21.73 57.82 -7.01
CA ALA A 25 22.89 57.51 -6.23
C ALA A 25 23.24 58.51 -5.15
N ALA A 26 23.68 58.00 -3.98
CA ALA A 26 24.93 58.34 -3.29
C ALA A 26 24.88 57.90 -1.84
N ALA A 27 25.67 56.90 -1.49
CA ALA A 27 26.40 56.82 -0.20
C ALA A 27 27.38 55.63 -0.25
N LEU A 28 28.56 55.91 -0.76
CA LEU A 28 29.77 55.16 -0.42
C LEU A 28 30.27 55.74 0.92
N ALA A 29 30.57 54.84 1.81
CA ALA A 29 31.52 54.89 2.92
C ALA A 29 30.92 54.44 4.26
N GLY A 30 31.40 53.33 4.75
CA GLY A 30 31.12 52.86 6.10
C GLY A 30 31.37 51.35 6.25
N TRP A 31 32.57 50.89 5.88
CA TRP A 31 33.03 49.58 6.33
C TRP A 31 33.44 49.69 7.78
N THR A 32 32.53 49.49 8.71
CA THR A 32 32.86 49.15 10.09
C THR A 32 33.00 47.64 10.17
N ALA A 33 34.17 47.20 10.70
CA ALA A 33 34.44 45.80 10.97
C ALA A 33 33.27 45.18 11.77
N GLY A 34 32.48 44.36 11.13
CA GLY A 34 31.41 43.62 11.74
C GLY A 34 31.99 42.64 12.76
N ALA A 35 31.39 42.63 13.96
CA ALA A 35 31.61 41.56 14.93
C ALA A 35 31.41 40.20 14.28
N PRO A 36 32.16 39.16 14.67
CA PRO A 36 31.96 37.83 14.12
C PRO A 36 30.52 37.42 14.41
N HIS A 37 29.75 37.13 13.34
CA HIS A 37 28.47 36.47 13.47
C HIS A 37 28.73 35.18 14.23
N PRO A 38 27.91 34.81 15.25
CA PRO A 38 27.99 33.47 15.82
C PRO A 38 27.80 32.50 14.65
N ALA A 39 28.72 31.56 14.51
CA ALA A 39 28.63 30.52 13.51
C ALA A 39 27.23 29.96 13.60
N ALA A 40 26.46 30.07 12.51
CA ALA A 40 25.17 29.42 12.41
C ALA A 40 25.46 27.96 12.75
N ASN A 41 24.83 27.42 13.78
CA ASN A 41 24.89 25.99 14.05
C ASN A 41 24.59 25.31 12.73
N ASP A 42 25.55 24.57 12.20
CA ASP A 42 25.34 23.74 11.03
C ASP A 42 24.14 22.85 11.37
N PRO A 43 22.97 22.98 10.70
CA PRO A 43 21.75 22.28 11.10
C PRO A 43 21.90 20.75 10.94
N GLY A 44 23.09 20.25 10.66
CA GLY A 44 23.30 18.87 10.31
C GLY A 44 22.57 18.49 9.01
N PRO A 45 22.86 17.32 8.44
CA PRO A 45 22.16 16.87 7.23
C PRO A 45 20.66 16.77 7.52
N ASP A 46 19.85 17.44 6.70
CA ASP A 46 18.38 17.38 6.79
C ASP A 46 17.94 15.89 6.80
N PRO A 47 17.24 15.42 7.85
CA PRO A 47 16.77 14.04 7.92
C PRO A 47 15.91 13.63 6.70
N ARG A 48 15.26 14.60 6.04
CA ARG A 48 14.49 14.37 4.82
C ARG A 48 15.40 14.01 3.64
N LEU A 49 16.58 14.63 3.52
CA LEU A 49 17.55 14.29 2.46
C LEU A 49 18.16 12.91 2.70
N ALA A 50 18.46 12.57 3.96
CA ALA A 50 18.93 11.24 4.31
C ALA A 50 17.85 10.17 4.00
N ALA A 51 16.60 10.43 4.33
CA ALA A 51 15.47 9.56 4.00
C ALA A 51 15.25 9.44 2.48
N ALA A 52 15.43 10.53 1.72
CA ALA A 52 15.32 10.54 0.27
C ALA A 52 16.39 9.68 -0.42
N GLY A 53 17.63 9.65 0.13
CA GLY A 53 18.72 8.82 -0.37
C GLY A 53 18.71 7.36 0.10
N ALA A 54 17.78 6.97 0.97
CA ALA A 54 17.75 5.62 1.50
C ALA A 54 17.43 4.59 0.40
N THR A 55 18.24 3.53 0.35
CA THR A 55 18.05 2.38 -0.55
C THR A 55 17.59 1.15 0.22
N ARG A 56 17.03 0.18 -0.50
CA ARG A 56 16.78 -1.18 -0.01
C ARG A 56 17.46 -2.18 -0.94
N PRO A 57 18.10 -3.23 -0.42
CA PRO A 57 18.74 -4.22 -1.29
C PRO A 57 17.67 -4.99 -2.07
N PHE A 58 17.91 -5.14 -3.37
CA PHE A 58 17.11 -6.05 -4.20
C PHE A 58 17.54 -7.51 -4.01
N ARG A 59 18.86 -7.74 -3.91
CA ARG A 59 19.47 -9.06 -3.80
C ARG A 59 19.28 -9.67 -2.42
N GLY A 60 18.88 -10.94 -2.37
CA GLY A 60 18.67 -11.66 -1.12
C GLY A 60 17.90 -12.97 -1.31
N ALA A 61 17.66 -13.71 -0.23
CA ALA A 61 16.85 -14.93 -0.27
C ALA A 61 15.35 -14.63 -0.46
N ARG A 62 14.90 -13.46 -0.02
CA ARG A 62 13.51 -13.02 0.00
C ARG A 62 13.39 -11.67 -0.69
N GLN A 63 12.27 -11.39 -1.34
CA GLN A 63 12.04 -10.09 -1.95
C GLN A 63 11.85 -9.00 -0.88
N ALA A 64 12.40 -7.81 -1.13
CA ALA A 64 12.12 -6.62 -0.35
C ALA A 64 10.65 -6.16 -0.53
N GLY A 65 10.15 -5.37 0.44
CA GLY A 65 8.79 -4.82 0.41
C GLY A 65 7.75 -5.75 1.04
N ILE A 66 8.15 -6.83 1.70
CA ILE A 66 7.28 -7.75 2.43
C ILE A 66 7.46 -7.54 3.94
N ALA A 67 8.55 -8.04 4.49
CA ALA A 67 8.85 -7.95 5.93
C ALA A 67 9.49 -6.61 6.35
N ASP A 68 9.91 -5.79 5.40
CA ASP A 68 10.43 -4.45 5.66
C ASP A 68 9.35 -3.53 6.24
N SER A 69 9.79 -2.50 6.97
CA SER A 69 8.89 -1.40 7.39
C SER A 69 8.21 -0.79 6.16
N PRO A 70 6.87 -0.66 6.18
CA PRO A 70 6.14 -0.14 5.04
C PRO A 70 6.47 1.32 4.73
N GLN A 71 6.64 1.63 3.45
CA GLN A 71 6.80 3.00 2.96
C GLN A 71 5.46 3.72 2.89
N THR A 72 5.51 5.06 2.80
CA THR A 72 4.32 5.93 2.82
C THR A 72 3.44 5.78 1.58
N TYR A 73 4.03 5.62 0.38
CA TYR A 73 3.29 5.56 -0.88
C TYR A 73 3.47 4.21 -1.56
N ALA A 74 2.39 3.75 -2.21
CA ALA A 74 2.38 2.51 -2.97
C ALA A 74 1.67 2.68 -4.32
N ALA A 75 2.06 1.87 -5.28
CA ALA A 75 1.27 1.55 -6.46
C ALA A 75 1.25 0.04 -6.65
N PHE A 76 0.07 -0.53 -6.74
CA PHE A 76 -0.14 -1.91 -7.16
C PHE A 76 -0.49 -1.90 -8.64
N VAL A 77 0.31 -2.59 -9.44
CA VAL A 77 0.23 -2.58 -10.90
C VAL A 77 -0.03 -4.00 -11.38
N ALA A 78 -1.18 -4.23 -11.96
CA ALA A 78 -1.61 -5.54 -12.44
C ALA A 78 -1.52 -5.62 -13.97
N LEU A 79 -0.87 -6.66 -14.45
CA LEU A 79 -0.52 -6.83 -15.86
C LEU A 79 -0.92 -8.23 -16.33
N ASP A 80 -1.45 -8.31 -17.55
CA ASP A 80 -1.65 -9.58 -18.25
C ASP A 80 -0.56 -9.76 -19.29
N LEU A 81 -0.07 -10.98 -19.43
CA LEU A 81 0.89 -11.33 -20.48
C LEU A 81 0.19 -11.38 -21.84
N ALA A 82 0.82 -10.79 -22.84
CA ALA A 82 0.36 -10.83 -24.22
C ALA A 82 0.61 -12.20 -24.85
N GLY A 83 -0.38 -12.72 -25.58
CA GLY A 83 -0.26 -13.95 -26.37
C GLY A 83 -0.06 -15.23 -25.54
N ALA A 84 0.60 -16.22 -26.16
CA ALA A 84 0.93 -17.49 -25.50
C ALA A 84 2.09 -17.31 -24.51
N VAL A 85 2.02 -18.01 -23.38
CA VAL A 85 3.03 -17.93 -22.31
C VAL A 85 3.74 -19.26 -22.20
N ASP A 86 5.03 -19.26 -22.51
CA ASP A 86 5.94 -20.41 -22.39
C ASP A 86 7.19 -20.02 -21.56
N ALA A 87 8.07 -20.97 -21.32
CA ALA A 87 9.29 -20.76 -20.55
C ALA A 87 10.21 -19.66 -21.12
N THR A 88 10.18 -19.46 -22.45
CA THR A 88 10.96 -18.41 -23.12
C THR A 88 10.41 -17.03 -22.79
N VAL A 89 9.09 -16.86 -22.88
CA VAL A 89 8.40 -15.64 -22.52
C VAL A 89 8.58 -15.30 -21.04
N VAL A 90 8.39 -16.30 -20.18
CA VAL A 90 8.56 -16.13 -18.71
C VAL A 90 10.01 -15.76 -18.37
N ARG A 91 11.00 -16.43 -18.95
CA ARG A 91 12.42 -16.11 -18.74
C ARG A 91 12.74 -14.68 -19.17
N ARG A 92 12.26 -14.27 -20.36
CA ARG A 92 12.47 -12.90 -20.87
C ARG A 92 11.84 -11.86 -19.93
N LEU A 93 10.60 -12.10 -19.50
CA LEU A 93 9.89 -11.24 -18.53
C LEU A 93 10.70 -11.05 -17.24
N LEU A 94 11.10 -12.17 -16.62
CA LEU A 94 11.81 -12.15 -15.35
C LEU A 94 13.23 -11.58 -15.47
N THR A 95 13.89 -11.73 -16.62
CA THR A 95 15.20 -11.12 -16.89
C THR A 95 15.09 -9.59 -16.93
N VAL A 96 14.10 -9.07 -17.68
CA VAL A 96 13.87 -7.61 -17.76
C VAL A 96 13.50 -7.05 -16.39
N LEU A 97 12.59 -7.70 -15.68
CA LEU A 97 12.21 -7.30 -14.32
C LEU A 97 13.41 -7.28 -13.37
N THR A 98 14.27 -8.30 -13.43
CA THR A 98 15.44 -8.39 -12.55
C THR A 98 16.39 -7.21 -12.74
N ASP A 99 16.75 -6.88 -13.98
CA ASP A 99 17.68 -5.77 -14.28
C ASP A 99 17.06 -4.42 -13.91
N ASP A 100 15.83 -4.18 -14.32
CA ASP A 100 15.15 -2.91 -14.07
C ASP A 100 14.91 -2.66 -12.57
N ILE A 101 14.49 -3.67 -11.83
CA ILE A 101 14.24 -3.58 -10.38
C ILE A 101 15.53 -3.36 -9.61
N ASP A 102 16.58 -4.16 -9.89
CA ASP A 102 17.89 -4.01 -9.24
C ASP A 102 18.43 -2.59 -9.40
N ARG A 103 18.35 -2.05 -10.62
CA ARG A 103 18.77 -0.67 -10.91
C ARG A 103 17.94 0.36 -10.15
N LEU A 104 16.62 0.29 -10.27
CA LEU A 104 15.70 1.26 -9.63
C LEU A 104 15.88 1.28 -8.12
N MET A 105 15.95 0.12 -7.46
CA MET A 105 16.13 0.03 -6.01
C MET A 105 17.51 0.52 -5.56
N ALA A 106 18.53 0.45 -6.45
CA ALA A 106 19.86 1.02 -6.21
C ALA A 106 19.95 2.54 -6.53
N GLY A 107 18.84 3.21 -6.86
CA GLY A 107 18.84 4.62 -7.23
C GLY A 107 19.41 4.89 -8.62
N ARG A 108 19.31 3.93 -9.52
CA ARG A 108 19.75 4.02 -10.92
C ARG A 108 18.59 3.70 -11.86
N GLY A 109 18.44 4.46 -12.93
CA GLY A 109 17.43 4.16 -13.93
C GLY A 109 17.71 2.87 -14.71
N PRO A 110 16.67 2.21 -15.27
CA PRO A 110 16.83 1.20 -16.32
C PRO A 110 17.72 1.68 -17.45
N LEU A 111 18.28 0.76 -18.24
CA LEU A 111 19.18 1.13 -19.37
C LEU A 111 18.52 2.04 -20.42
N THR A 112 17.20 1.96 -20.55
CA THR A 112 16.40 2.78 -21.47
C THR A 112 15.85 4.05 -20.83
N ASP A 113 16.19 4.34 -19.59
CA ASP A 113 15.71 5.52 -18.89
C ASP A 113 16.39 6.78 -19.40
N GLN A 114 15.61 7.75 -19.85
CA GLN A 114 16.08 9.05 -20.33
C GLN A 114 15.98 10.14 -19.26
N GLU A 115 15.51 9.78 -18.06
CA GLU A 115 15.32 10.69 -16.91
C GLU A 115 15.96 10.06 -15.64
N PRO A 116 17.25 9.67 -15.69
CA PRO A 116 17.91 8.94 -14.58
C PRO A 116 17.98 9.75 -13.29
N GLU A 117 17.85 11.08 -13.36
CA GLU A 117 17.80 11.98 -12.20
C GLU A 117 16.61 11.67 -11.29
N LEU A 118 15.49 11.19 -11.86
CA LEU A 118 14.32 10.79 -11.09
C LEU A 118 14.55 9.47 -10.33
N ALA A 119 15.39 8.59 -10.86
CA ALA A 119 15.80 7.37 -10.15
C ALA A 119 16.82 7.66 -9.03
N GLY A 120 17.59 8.76 -9.15
CA GLY A 120 18.59 9.17 -8.18
C GLY A 120 18.07 9.52 -6.79
N VAL A 121 16.75 9.51 -6.59
CA VAL A 121 16.07 9.69 -5.30
C VAL A 121 15.31 8.41 -4.97
N PRO A 122 15.98 7.35 -4.46
CA PRO A 122 15.36 6.03 -4.24
C PRO A 122 14.31 6.02 -3.12
N ALA A 123 14.40 6.89 -2.12
CA ALA A 123 13.40 7.08 -1.07
C ALA A 123 12.91 5.75 -0.43
N ALA A 124 13.86 4.84 -0.15
CA ALA A 124 13.61 3.48 0.33
C ALA A 124 12.71 2.65 -0.61
N LEU A 125 12.82 2.84 -1.93
CA LEU A 125 12.05 2.09 -2.93
C LEU A 125 12.17 0.59 -2.72
N THR A 126 11.04 -0.10 -2.73
CA THR A 126 10.94 -1.56 -2.84
C THR A 126 10.02 -1.92 -4.00
N LEU A 127 10.41 -2.97 -4.70
CA LEU A 127 9.66 -3.53 -5.83
C LEU A 127 9.49 -5.02 -5.57
N THR A 128 8.23 -5.44 -5.34
CA THR A 128 7.88 -6.83 -5.06
C THR A 128 7.11 -7.39 -6.24
N VAL A 129 7.48 -8.57 -6.71
CA VAL A 129 6.89 -9.24 -7.86
C VAL A 129 6.06 -10.43 -7.42
N GLY A 130 4.77 -10.40 -7.74
CA GLY A 130 3.84 -11.51 -7.60
C GLY A 130 3.43 -12.05 -8.96
N ILE A 131 3.29 -13.37 -9.08
CA ILE A 131 2.90 -14.05 -10.32
C ILE A 131 1.61 -14.84 -10.14
N GLY A 132 0.80 -14.84 -11.19
CA GLY A 132 -0.44 -15.61 -11.29
C GLY A 132 -0.24 -17.02 -11.83
N PRO A 133 -1.31 -17.84 -11.85
CA PRO A 133 -1.25 -19.25 -12.29
C PRO A 133 -0.71 -19.44 -13.71
N ARG A 134 -1.00 -18.49 -14.62
CA ARG A 134 -0.60 -18.59 -16.03
C ARG A 134 0.91 -18.43 -16.22
N VAL A 135 1.56 -17.60 -15.40
CA VAL A 135 3.03 -17.47 -15.41
C VAL A 135 3.69 -18.73 -14.87
N VAL A 136 3.15 -19.30 -13.78
CA VAL A 136 3.65 -20.54 -13.20
C VAL A 136 3.57 -21.69 -14.21
N ALA A 137 2.42 -21.85 -14.87
CA ALA A 137 2.21 -22.85 -15.91
C ALA A 137 3.17 -22.65 -17.11
N GLY A 138 3.35 -21.39 -17.56
CA GLY A 138 4.29 -21.03 -18.61
C GLY A 138 5.75 -21.34 -18.27
N GLY A 139 6.13 -21.23 -17.00
CA GLY A 139 7.44 -21.64 -16.50
C GLY A 139 7.64 -23.15 -16.43
N GLY A 140 6.57 -23.95 -16.60
CA GLY A 140 6.63 -25.41 -16.54
C GLY A 140 6.64 -25.98 -15.12
N ALA A 141 6.48 -25.16 -14.10
CA ALA A 141 6.54 -25.57 -12.71
C ALA A 141 5.14 -25.94 -12.15
N PRO A 142 5.05 -26.82 -11.12
CA PRO A 142 3.79 -27.09 -10.44
C PRO A 142 3.31 -25.88 -9.65
N ALA A 143 2.03 -25.52 -9.83
CA ALA A 143 1.41 -24.45 -9.03
C ALA A 143 1.08 -24.97 -7.62
N PRO A 144 1.27 -24.13 -6.55
CA PRO A 144 0.74 -24.46 -5.25
C PRO A 144 -0.80 -24.49 -5.30
N ALA A 145 -1.42 -25.39 -4.52
CA ALA A 145 -2.87 -25.61 -4.57
C ALA A 145 -3.70 -24.35 -4.25
N TRP A 146 -3.16 -23.45 -3.44
CA TRP A 146 -3.80 -22.20 -3.04
C TRP A 146 -3.70 -21.09 -4.10
N LEU A 147 -2.89 -21.25 -5.16
CA LEU A 147 -2.74 -20.24 -6.22
C LEU A 147 -3.95 -20.31 -7.18
N ALA A 148 -5.08 -19.89 -6.67
CA ALA A 148 -6.37 -19.88 -7.35
C ALA A 148 -7.20 -18.71 -6.78
N PRO A 149 -8.30 -18.31 -7.44
CA PRO A 149 -9.25 -17.37 -6.83
C PRO A 149 -9.72 -17.85 -5.46
N LEU A 150 -9.86 -16.94 -4.51
CA LEU A 150 -10.44 -17.26 -3.20
C LEU A 150 -11.89 -17.78 -3.35
N PRO A 151 -12.38 -18.57 -2.39
CA PRO A 151 -13.80 -18.94 -2.38
C PRO A 151 -14.67 -17.68 -2.29
N PRO A 152 -15.91 -17.71 -2.82
CA PRO A 152 -16.81 -16.58 -2.75
C PRO A 152 -17.22 -16.30 -1.30
N PHE A 153 -17.23 -15.01 -0.91
CA PHE A 153 -17.74 -14.57 0.38
C PHE A 153 -19.04 -13.77 0.17
N THR A 154 -19.98 -13.86 1.11
CA THR A 154 -21.33 -13.25 0.97
C THR A 154 -21.28 -11.72 0.84
N VAL A 155 -20.24 -11.10 1.37
CA VAL A 155 -20.00 -9.65 1.37
C VAL A 155 -19.37 -9.13 0.09
N ASP A 156 -18.89 -10.02 -0.77
CA ASP A 156 -18.17 -9.64 -1.99
C ASP A 156 -19.11 -9.06 -3.05
N ARG A 157 -18.61 -8.01 -3.71
CA ARG A 157 -19.21 -7.40 -4.91
C ARG A 157 -18.08 -7.16 -5.93
N LEU A 158 -17.41 -8.26 -6.28
CA LEU A 158 -16.18 -8.20 -7.08
C LEU A 158 -16.46 -7.70 -8.50
N GLU A 159 -15.64 -6.78 -8.94
CA GLU A 159 -15.58 -6.27 -10.30
C GLU A 159 -14.44 -6.93 -11.05
N GLU A 160 -14.69 -7.47 -12.24
CA GLU A 160 -13.69 -8.20 -13.02
C GLU A 160 -12.42 -7.37 -13.28
N ARG A 161 -12.57 -6.06 -13.47
CA ARG A 161 -11.43 -5.15 -13.68
C ARG A 161 -10.40 -5.18 -12.54
N TRP A 162 -10.84 -5.49 -11.29
CA TRP A 162 -9.98 -5.56 -10.10
C TRP A 162 -9.59 -7.00 -9.72
N SER A 163 -9.76 -7.96 -10.61
CA SER A 163 -9.43 -9.36 -10.36
C SER A 163 -7.94 -9.66 -10.52
N GLY A 164 -7.57 -10.92 -10.26
CA GLY A 164 -6.20 -11.41 -10.44
C GLY A 164 -5.75 -11.36 -11.90
N THR A 165 -4.45 -11.20 -12.09
CA THR A 165 -3.76 -11.09 -13.37
C THR A 165 -2.56 -12.02 -13.43
N ASP A 166 -1.83 -12.00 -14.54
CA ASP A 166 -0.62 -12.81 -14.70
C ASP A 166 0.56 -12.31 -13.85
N LEU A 167 0.66 -10.98 -13.69
CA LEU A 167 1.75 -10.33 -12.97
C LEU A 167 1.22 -9.20 -12.10
N LEU A 168 1.73 -9.11 -10.88
CA LEU A 168 1.52 -7.99 -9.97
C LEU A 168 2.87 -7.38 -9.62
N LEU A 169 2.97 -6.06 -9.71
CA LEU A 169 4.09 -5.29 -9.18
C LEU A 169 3.61 -4.44 -8.01
N GLN A 170 4.18 -4.66 -6.83
CA GLN A 170 4.00 -3.78 -5.68
C GLN A 170 5.18 -2.81 -5.63
N VAL A 171 4.93 -1.54 -5.94
CA VAL A 171 5.91 -0.45 -5.99
C VAL A 171 5.71 0.43 -4.77
N CYS A 172 6.64 0.45 -3.83
CA CYS A 172 6.50 1.25 -2.61
C CYS A 172 7.73 2.13 -2.37
N ALA A 173 7.52 3.40 -2.00
CA ALA A 173 8.58 4.33 -1.63
C ALA A 173 8.07 5.42 -0.66
N ASN A 174 8.99 6.16 -0.04
CA ASN A 174 8.64 7.33 0.78
C ASN A 174 8.50 8.63 -0.04
N SER A 175 8.48 8.52 -1.37
CA SER A 175 8.27 9.62 -2.31
C SER A 175 7.28 9.22 -3.39
N PRO A 176 6.20 9.99 -3.61
CA PRO A 176 5.24 9.69 -4.67
C PRO A 176 5.84 9.86 -6.06
N THR A 177 6.83 10.77 -6.24
CA THR A 177 7.57 10.93 -7.49
C THR A 177 8.37 9.67 -7.83
N THR A 178 9.06 9.09 -6.84
CA THR A 178 9.81 7.83 -7.00
C THR A 178 8.88 6.68 -7.38
N VAL A 179 7.72 6.53 -6.70
CA VAL A 179 6.72 5.52 -7.08
C VAL A 179 6.24 5.72 -8.51
N ALA A 180 5.90 6.96 -8.90
CA ALA A 180 5.39 7.26 -10.24
C ALA A 180 6.46 7.01 -11.32
N HIS A 181 7.73 7.36 -11.07
CA HIS A 181 8.83 7.11 -12.00
C HIS A 181 9.11 5.62 -12.16
N ALA A 182 9.27 4.88 -11.05
CA ALA A 182 9.51 3.43 -11.07
C ALA A 182 8.37 2.69 -11.78
N GLN A 183 7.10 3.00 -11.45
CA GLN A 183 5.94 2.46 -12.15
C GLN A 183 6.01 2.69 -13.65
N ARG A 184 6.28 3.93 -14.09
CA ARG A 184 6.34 4.31 -15.52
C ARG A 184 7.46 3.56 -16.24
N ARG A 185 8.64 3.44 -15.63
CA ARG A 185 9.78 2.72 -16.23
C ARG A 185 9.50 1.25 -16.41
N LEU A 186 8.97 0.59 -15.36
CA LEU A 186 8.58 -0.81 -15.46
C LEU A 186 7.50 -1.06 -16.51
N LEU A 187 6.45 -0.23 -16.56
CA LEU A 187 5.41 -0.33 -17.60
C LEU A 187 5.99 -0.17 -19.01
N THR A 188 6.92 0.77 -19.22
CA THR A 188 7.58 0.98 -20.51
C THR A 188 8.45 -0.21 -20.91
N GLY A 189 9.25 -0.74 -19.96
CA GLY A 189 10.11 -1.91 -20.19
C GLY A 189 9.32 -3.19 -20.51
N LEU A 190 8.17 -3.34 -19.87
CA LEU A 190 7.30 -4.51 -20.02
C LEU A 190 6.26 -4.40 -21.15
N ALA A 191 6.05 -3.23 -21.76
CA ALA A 191 5.02 -2.99 -22.78
C ALA A 191 5.05 -3.98 -23.96
N PRO A 192 6.22 -4.50 -24.42
CA PRO A 192 6.24 -5.51 -25.49
C PRO A 192 5.73 -6.89 -25.07
N LEU A 193 5.63 -7.16 -23.77
CA LEU A 193 5.30 -8.49 -23.20
C LEU A 193 3.96 -8.49 -22.47
N THR A 194 3.45 -7.32 -22.08
CA THR A 194 2.31 -7.22 -21.17
C THR A 194 1.31 -6.17 -21.60
N THR A 195 0.08 -6.32 -21.10
CA THR A 195 -0.98 -5.31 -21.17
C THR A 195 -1.36 -4.90 -19.76
N LEU A 196 -1.42 -3.59 -19.52
CA LEU A 196 -1.90 -3.06 -18.24
C LEU A 196 -3.38 -3.34 -18.06
N ARG A 197 -3.76 -4.00 -16.96
CA ARG A 197 -5.16 -4.19 -16.58
C ARG A 197 -5.62 -3.10 -15.63
N TRP A 198 -4.93 -2.90 -14.52
CA TRP A 198 -5.26 -1.83 -13.58
C TRP A 198 -4.02 -1.35 -12.79
N VAL A 199 -4.13 -0.14 -12.29
CA VAL A 199 -3.23 0.42 -11.29
C VAL A 199 -4.08 0.97 -10.15
N GLN A 200 -3.74 0.60 -8.93
CA GLN A 200 -4.27 1.25 -7.75
C GLN A 200 -3.14 1.86 -6.95
N ARG A 201 -3.18 3.17 -6.77
CA ARG A 201 -2.28 3.90 -5.89
C ARG A 201 -2.84 3.92 -4.49
N GLY A 202 -1.93 3.96 -3.52
CA GLY A 202 -2.31 4.04 -2.13
C GLY A 202 -1.28 4.79 -1.31
N PHE A 203 -1.69 5.16 -0.12
CA PHE A 203 -0.87 5.84 0.85
C PHE A 203 -1.13 5.30 2.25
N ARG A 204 -0.18 5.50 3.13
CA ARG A 204 -0.32 5.21 4.56
C ARG A 204 0.53 6.18 5.37
N GLU A 205 0.00 6.53 6.53
CA GLU A 205 0.76 7.29 7.51
C GLU A 205 0.81 6.49 8.80
N PRO A 206 2.00 6.30 9.40
CA PRO A 206 2.10 5.62 10.69
C PRO A 206 1.41 6.48 11.76
N HIS A 207 0.71 5.83 12.68
CA HIS A 207 -0.03 6.52 13.73
C HIS A 207 0.88 7.31 14.68
N GLU A 208 2.02 6.75 15.05
CA GLU A 208 2.95 7.35 16.02
C GLU A 208 4.41 7.34 15.56
N GLY A 209 4.72 6.80 14.38
CA GLY A 209 6.07 6.75 13.84
C GLY A 209 6.29 5.70 12.77
N PRO A 210 7.44 5.70 12.11
CA PRO A 210 7.76 4.74 11.05
C PRO A 210 7.65 3.28 11.54
N GLY A 211 7.00 2.43 10.75
CA GLY A 211 6.86 1.00 11.06
C GLY A 211 5.75 0.65 12.05
N LEU A 212 5.14 1.64 12.68
CA LEU A 212 4.01 1.45 13.61
C LEU A 212 2.67 1.31 12.85
N PRO A 213 1.59 0.90 13.56
CA PRO A 213 0.26 0.85 13.00
C PRO A 213 -0.14 2.14 12.28
N MET A 214 -0.91 2.02 11.22
CA MET A 214 -1.43 3.18 10.49
C MET A 214 -2.83 3.54 10.98
N ARG A 215 -3.26 4.77 10.71
CA ARG A 215 -4.67 5.14 10.82
C ARG A 215 -5.31 5.03 9.44
N ASN A 216 -6.36 4.22 9.31
CA ASN A 216 -7.11 4.08 8.05
C ASN A 216 -8.16 5.19 7.87
N LEU A 217 -8.86 5.21 6.73
CA LEU A 217 -9.82 6.28 6.42
C LEU A 217 -11.11 6.25 7.26
N PHE A 218 -11.40 5.17 7.98
CA PHE A 218 -12.40 5.20 9.06
C PHE A 218 -11.92 5.92 10.32
N GLY A 219 -10.69 6.41 10.32
CA GLY A 219 -10.07 7.03 11.50
C GLY A 219 -9.55 6.02 12.52
N GLN A 220 -9.63 4.72 12.26
CA GLN A 220 -9.22 3.65 13.17
C GLN A 220 -7.73 3.34 13.05
N VAL A 221 -7.11 2.98 14.18
CA VAL A 221 -5.73 2.47 14.21
C VAL A 221 -5.73 1.03 13.71
N ASP A 222 -5.05 0.80 12.59
CA ASP A 222 -5.00 -0.48 11.87
C ASP A 222 -3.59 -1.06 11.86
N GLY A 223 -3.47 -2.39 11.90
CA GLY A 223 -2.18 -3.08 11.93
C GLY A 223 -1.63 -3.36 13.33
N THR A 224 -2.50 -3.34 14.35
CA THR A 224 -2.13 -3.52 15.76
C THR A 224 -1.65 -4.91 16.13
N VAL A 225 -2.06 -5.94 15.37
CA VAL A 225 -1.61 -7.33 15.56
C VAL A 225 -0.95 -7.80 14.29
N GLN A 226 0.36 -8.08 14.36
CA GLN A 226 1.18 -8.60 13.26
C GLN A 226 1.98 -9.81 13.75
N PRO A 227 2.27 -10.81 12.91
CA PRO A 227 3.18 -11.89 13.26
C PRO A 227 4.62 -11.37 13.43
N ASP A 228 5.38 -12.02 14.30
CA ASP A 228 6.84 -11.80 14.42
C ASP A 228 7.56 -12.49 13.26
N VAL A 229 7.64 -11.79 12.14
CA VAL A 229 8.17 -12.31 10.86
C VAL A 229 9.70 -12.41 10.80
N HIS A 230 10.40 -11.95 11.83
CA HIS A 230 11.85 -12.08 11.99
C HIS A 230 12.23 -13.06 13.12
N GLY A 231 11.25 -13.74 13.70
CA GLY A 231 11.43 -14.65 14.82
C GLY A 231 10.48 -15.84 14.78
N LEU A 232 9.66 -16.01 15.80
CA LEU A 232 8.85 -17.22 16.00
C LEU A 232 7.77 -17.48 14.92
N ASP A 233 7.35 -16.45 14.21
CA ASP A 233 6.25 -16.53 13.24
C ASP A 233 6.74 -16.58 11.77
N GLU A 234 8.04 -16.78 11.52
CA GLU A 234 8.61 -16.83 10.15
C GLU A 234 7.89 -17.82 9.23
N ALA A 235 7.53 -18.99 9.76
CA ALA A 235 6.82 -20.03 9.02
C ALA A 235 5.39 -19.66 8.64
N LEU A 236 4.81 -18.60 9.23
CA LEU A 236 3.51 -18.07 8.82
C LEU A 236 3.60 -17.19 7.58
N LEU A 237 4.79 -16.69 7.28
CA LEU A 237 5.01 -15.75 6.17
C LEU A 237 5.67 -16.41 4.97
N TRP A 238 6.71 -17.23 5.21
CA TRP A 238 7.54 -17.77 4.14
C TRP A 238 7.20 -19.21 3.82
N CYS A 239 7.10 -19.50 2.52
CA CYS A 239 6.83 -20.86 2.02
C CYS A 239 7.97 -21.81 2.37
N GLY A 240 7.63 -22.93 2.99
CA GLY A 240 8.55 -23.97 3.45
C GLY A 240 8.63 -25.17 2.49
N GLY A 241 9.03 -26.30 3.05
CA GLY A 241 9.21 -27.55 2.30
C GLY A 241 7.92 -28.28 1.92
N ASP A 242 6.78 -27.83 2.41
CA ASP A 242 5.43 -28.32 2.06
C ASP A 242 4.88 -27.69 0.76
N GLN A 243 5.59 -26.68 0.24
CA GLN A 243 5.27 -25.98 -1.00
C GLN A 243 6.19 -26.43 -2.15
N PRO A 244 5.85 -26.16 -3.42
CA PRO A 244 6.74 -26.42 -4.55
C PRO A 244 8.14 -25.85 -4.34
N ALA A 245 9.17 -26.59 -4.73
CA ALA A 245 10.57 -26.22 -4.44
C ALA A 245 10.97 -24.83 -4.95
N TRP A 246 10.42 -24.40 -6.09
CA TRP A 246 10.68 -23.09 -6.69
C TRP A 246 10.14 -21.92 -5.85
N LEU A 247 9.19 -22.19 -4.95
CA LEU A 247 8.55 -21.17 -4.10
C LEU A 247 9.15 -21.09 -2.69
N ARG A 248 10.14 -21.93 -2.38
CA ARG A 248 10.80 -21.89 -1.05
C ARG A 248 11.40 -20.52 -0.80
N GLU A 249 11.18 -19.94 0.39
CA GLU A 249 11.51 -18.56 0.77
C GLU A 249 10.65 -17.49 0.04
N GLY A 250 9.74 -17.89 -0.82
CA GLY A 250 8.67 -17.04 -1.34
C GLY A 250 7.53 -16.90 -0.35
N SER A 251 6.43 -16.31 -0.79
CA SER A 251 5.22 -16.07 0.02
C SER A 251 3.97 -16.14 -0.87
N ALA A 252 2.80 -16.17 -0.26
CA ALA A 252 1.54 -15.87 -0.94
C ALA A 252 1.10 -14.45 -0.60
N LEU A 253 0.51 -13.76 -1.56
CA LEU A 253 -0.16 -12.48 -1.36
C LEU A 253 -1.65 -12.62 -1.65
N VAL A 254 -2.47 -12.28 -0.66
CA VAL A 254 -3.88 -11.95 -0.86
C VAL A 254 -4.00 -10.44 -0.97
N LEU A 255 -4.51 -9.96 -2.10
CA LEU A 255 -4.77 -8.55 -2.34
C LEU A 255 -6.27 -8.33 -2.53
N ARG A 256 -6.86 -7.48 -1.68
CA ARG A 256 -8.28 -7.11 -1.81
C ARG A 256 -8.42 -5.60 -1.90
N ARG A 257 -9.19 -5.12 -2.86
CA ARG A 257 -9.64 -3.73 -2.92
C ARG A 257 -10.97 -3.63 -2.19
N ILE A 258 -10.97 -2.97 -1.05
CA ILE A 258 -12.14 -2.84 -0.17
C ILE A 258 -12.60 -1.39 -0.21
N ARG A 259 -13.76 -1.13 -0.80
CA ARG A 259 -14.39 0.20 -0.78
C ARG A 259 -14.93 0.47 0.62
N MET A 260 -14.69 1.68 1.13
CA MET A 260 -15.21 2.20 2.39
C MET A 260 -16.30 3.21 2.09
N ASN A 261 -17.51 3.00 2.61
CA ASN A 261 -18.60 3.96 2.50
C ASN A 261 -18.45 5.03 3.59
N LEU A 262 -17.58 6.01 3.32
CA LEU A 262 -17.30 7.10 4.26
C LEU A 262 -18.51 8.02 4.44
N ASP A 263 -19.33 8.21 3.40
CA ASP A 263 -20.50 9.10 3.40
C ASP A 263 -21.52 8.68 4.46
N THR A 264 -21.70 7.38 4.66
CA THR A 264 -22.58 6.85 5.72
C THR A 264 -21.85 6.61 7.02
N TRP A 265 -20.55 6.28 6.98
CA TRP A 265 -19.73 6.16 8.19
C TRP A 265 -19.66 7.47 8.98
N ASP A 266 -19.59 8.61 8.30
CA ASP A 266 -19.52 9.92 8.92
C ASP A 266 -20.79 10.33 9.66
N GLN A 267 -21.92 9.65 9.39
CA GLN A 267 -23.17 9.83 10.12
C GLN A 267 -23.25 9.00 11.41
N VAL A 268 -22.33 8.07 11.63
CA VAL A 268 -22.28 7.21 12.82
C VAL A 268 -21.63 7.98 13.97
N ASP A 269 -22.25 7.94 15.15
CA ASP A 269 -21.67 8.55 16.35
C ASP A 269 -20.39 7.81 16.81
N ARG A 270 -19.57 8.49 17.59
CA ARG A 270 -18.27 7.97 18.01
C ARG A 270 -18.36 6.65 18.75
N LEU A 271 -19.29 6.51 19.68
CA LEU A 271 -19.43 5.29 20.49
C LEU A 271 -19.81 4.09 19.61
N SER A 272 -20.73 4.29 18.68
CA SER A 272 -21.14 3.26 17.73
C SER A 272 -19.99 2.84 16.79
N ARG A 273 -19.13 3.79 16.35
CA ARG A 273 -17.90 3.47 15.61
C ARG A 273 -16.93 2.64 16.43
N GLU A 274 -16.70 3.00 17.70
CA GLU A 274 -15.81 2.28 18.61
C GLU A 274 -16.34 0.87 18.90
N ASN A 275 -17.65 0.71 19.08
CA ASN A 275 -18.31 -0.58 19.29
C ASN A 275 -18.23 -1.48 18.07
N ALA A 276 -18.47 -0.94 16.86
CA ALA A 276 -18.39 -1.72 15.62
C ALA A 276 -16.97 -2.28 15.37
N ILE A 277 -15.93 -1.57 15.82
CA ILE A 277 -14.55 -2.02 15.72
C ILE A 277 -14.12 -2.86 16.93
N GLY A 278 -14.58 -2.51 18.14
CA GLY A 278 -14.11 -3.05 19.42
C GLY A 278 -12.89 -2.32 19.98
N ARG A 279 -12.57 -1.11 19.44
CA ARG A 279 -11.41 -0.30 19.82
C ARG A 279 -11.77 1.17 19.94
N ARG A 280 -11.07 1.87 20.85
CA ARG A 280 -11.18 3.31 21.00
C ARG A 280 -10.61 4.03 19.77
N LEU A 281 -11.28 5.08 19.36
CA LEU A 281 -10.91 5.82 18.17
C LEU A 281 -9.62 6.66 18.36
N ASP A 282 -9.43 7.22 19.55
CA ASP A 282 -8.26 8.07 19.86
C ASP A 282 -6.97 7.27 19.99
N THR A 283 -6.94 6.26 20.84
CA THR A 283 -5.73 5.49 21.16
C THR A 283 -5.57 4.21 20.33
N GLY A 284 -6.65 3.70 19.73
CA GLY A 284 -6.68 2.37 19.10
C GLY A 284 -6.70 1.21 20.11
N ALA A 285 -6.68 1.49 21.43
CA ALA A 285 -6.75 0.47 22.46
C ALA A 285 -8.09 -0.28 22.40
N PRO A 286 -8.12 -1.59 22.72
CA PRO A 286 -9.38 -2.32 22.91
C PRO A 286 -10.30 -1.61 23.91
N VAL A 287 -11.61 -1.61 23.67
CA VAL A 287 -12.57 -0.96 24.60
C VAL A 287 -12.55 -1.56 25.99
N THR A 288 -12.07 -2.81 26.14
CA THR A 288 -11.86 -3.50 27.43
C THR A 288 -10.54 -3.16 28.11
N ALA A 289 -9.63 -2.47 27.42
CA ALA A 289 -8.34 -2.12 28.03
C ALA A 289 -8.48 -0.97 29.04
N PRO A 290 -7.62 -0.90 30.09
CA PRO A 290 -7.67 0.17 31.07
C PRO A 290 -7.39 1.55 30.44
N PRO A 291 -7.77 2.65 31.13
CA PRO A 291 -7.41 4.00 30.71
C PRO A 291 -5.88 4.15 30.55
N GLY A 292 -5.44 4.80 29.45
CA GLY A 292 -4.02 5.01 29.15
C GLY A 292 -3.35 3.84 28.41
N ALA A 293 -4.06 2.75 28.13
CA ALA A 293 -3.57 1.68 27.27
C ALA A 293 -3.43 2.15 25.81
N ASP A 294 -2.47 1.58 25.10
CA ASP A 294 -2.20 1.85 23.68
C ASP A 294 -2.90 0.84 22.73
N ALA A 295 -2.67 1.01 21.44
CA ALA A 295 -3.25 0.18 20.41
C ALA A 295 -2.76 -1.28 20.42
N LEU A 296 -1.63 -1.57 21.08
CA LEU A 296 -1.02 -2.91 21.15
C LEU A 296 -1.50 -3.70 22.37
N ALA A 297 -2.27 -3.08 23.28
CA ALA A 297 -2.84 -3.76 24.46
C ALA A 297 -3.68 -4.97 24.01
N PRO A 298 -3.61 -6.10 24.72
CA PRO A 298 -4.42 -7.28 24.44
C PRO A 298 -5.90 -7.01 24.76
N PRO A 299 -6.84 -7.47 23.90
CA PRO A 299 -8.26 -7.40 24.22
C PRO A 299 -8.66 -8.47 25.21
N ASP A 300 -9.54 -8.13 26.14
CA ASP A 300 -10.30 -9.12 26.93
C ASP A 300 -11.62 -9.40 26.18
N LEU A 301 -11.68 -10.53 25.47
CA LEU A 301 -12.85 -10.92 24.69
C LEU A 301 -13.97 -11.52 25.55
N ASP A 302 -13.69 -11.95 26.78
CA ASP A 302 -14.65 -12.58 27.70
C ASP A 302 -15.27 -11.56 28.67
N ALA A 303 -14.76 -10.32 28.69
CA ALA A 303 -15.31 -9.26 29.53
C ALA A 303 -16.79 -9.01 29.23
N GLN A 304 -17.60 -8.98 30.30
CA GLN A 304 -19.03 -8.73 30.23
C GLN A 304 -19.42 -7.46 31.00
N ASP A 305 -20.46 -6.80 30.55
CA ASP A 305 -21.09 -5.69 31.27
C ASP A 305 -21.98 -6.18 32.44
N SER A 306 -22.61 -5.25 33.14
CA SER A 306 -23.49 -5.56 34.29
C SER A 306 -24.77 -6.34 33.90
N LEU A 307 -25.08 -6.43 32.60
CA LEU A 307 -26.24 -7.15 32.07
C LEU A 307 -25.83 -8.52 31.48
N GLY A 308 -24.55 -8.85 31.48
CA GLY A 308 -24.00 -10.11 30.96
C GLY A 308 -23.73 -10.12 29.46
N PHE A 309 -23.76 -8.97 28.76
CA PHE A 309 -23.37 -8.85 27.36
C PHE A 309 -21.86 -8.66 27.26
N HIS A 310 -21.25 -9.20 26.21
CA HIS A 310 -19.84 -8.93 25.95
C HIS A 310 -19.59 -7.43 25.72
N VAL A 311 -18.57 -6.88 26.39
CA VAL A 311 -18.14 -5.48 26.22
C VAL A 311 -17.63 -5.24 24.80
N ILE A 312 -16.86 -6.18 24.22
CA ILE A 312 -16.56 -6.20 22.79
C ILE A 312 -17.66 -7.04 22.14
N ASP A 313 -18.56 -6.37 21.40
CA ASP A 313 -19.72 -7.00 20.75
C ASP A 313 -19.35 -8.23 19.93
N ASP A 314 -20.25 -9.20 19.85
CA ASP A 314 -20.07 -10.43 19.08
C ASP A 314 -19.82 -10.21 17.59
N GLY A 315 -20.33 -9.12 17.05
CA GLY A 315 -20.11 -8.66 15.68
C GLY A 315 -18.98 -7.66 15.53
N ALA A 316 -18.31 -7.24 16.61
CA ALA A 316 -17.21 -6.28 16.50
C ALA A 316 -16.05 -6.84 15.65
N HIS A 317 -15.51 -6.00 14.76
CA HIS A 317 -14.43 -6.37 13.85
C HIS A 317 -13.25 -7.04 14.56
N LEU A 318 -12.79 -6.48 15.68
CA LEU A 318 -11.69 -7.03 16.48
C LEU A 318 -11.96 -8.49 16.90
N ARG A 319 -13.18 -8.80 17.40
CA ARG A 319 -13.55 -10.14 17.79
C ARG A 319 -13.63 -11.10 16.61
N ARG A 320 -14.24 -10.66 15.50
CA ARG A 320 -14.41 -11.50 14.30
C ARG A 320 -13.09 -11.76 13.58
N ALA A 321 -12.18 -10.80 13.58
CA ALA A 321 -10.84 -10.93 13.00
C ALA A 321 -9.84 -11.66 13.91
N HIS A 322 -10.16 -11.89 15.18
CA HIS A 322 -9.25 -12.54 16.11
C HIS A 322 -8.95 -13.98 15.67
N ALA A 323 -7.65 -14.35 15.68
CA ALA A 323 -7.21 -15.68 15.30
C ALA A 323 -7.74 -16.73 16.30
N GLN A 324 -8.41 -17.75 15.81
CA GLN A 324 -8.92 -18.87 16.62
C GLN A 324 -7.93 -20.03 16.66
N ALA A 325 -6.95 -20.04 15.76
CA ALA A 325 -5.87 -21.00 15.76
C ALA A 325 -4.52 -20.27 15.51
N PRO A 326 -3.40 -20.79 16.02
CA PRO A 326 -2.09 -20.14 15.90
C PRO A 326 -1.69 -19.83 14.45
N HIS A 327 -2.13 -20.64 13.49
CA HIS A 327 -1.83 -20.44 12.07
C HIS A 327 -2.72 -19.39 11.38
N GLU A 328 -3.81 -18.93 11.98
CA GLU A 328 -4.72 -17.92 11.41
C GLU A 328 -4.16 -16.51 11.58
N ARG A 329 -2.87 -16.34 11.39
CA ARG A 329 -2.16 -15.04 11.43
C ARG A 329 -1.40 -14.84 10.13
N PHE A 330 -1.38 -13.61 9.66
CA PHE A 330 -0.71 -13.20 8.42
C PHE A 330 -0.23 -11.76 8.53
N LEU A 331 0.83 -11.43 7.78
CA LEU A 331 1.40 -10.09 7.77
C LEU A 331 0.53 -9.16 6.90
N ARG A 332 -0.04 -8.15 7.52
CA ARG A 332 -0.84 -7.14 6.82
C ARG A 332 0.02 -5.92 6.49
N ARG A 333 -0.03 -5.50 5.21
CA ARG A 333 0.64 -4.33 4.69
C ARG A 333 -0.35 -3.48 3.89
N PRO A 334 -1.43 -2.98 4.54
CA PRO A 334 -2.47 -2.25 3.85
C PRO A 334 -2.03 -0.84 3.46
N TYR A 335 -2.71 -0.30 2.44
CA TYR A 335 -2.63 1.10 2.03
C TYR A 335 -4.04 1.64 1.84
N SER A 336 -4.29 2.86 2.30
CA SER A 336 -5.52 3.58 1.96
C SER A 336 -5.47 4.04 0.51
N TYR A 337 -6.61 4.12 -0.16
CA TYR A 337 -6.76 4.84 -1.42
C TYR A 337 -7.90 5.84 -1.30
N ASP A 338 -7.81 6.92 -2.07
CA ASP A 338 -8.81 7.99 -2.12
C ASP A 338 -8.83 8.51 -3.57
N ASP A 339 -9.70 7.91 -4.35
CA ASP A 339 -9.86 8.19 -5.79
C ASP A 339 -10.95 9.24 -5.99
N PRO A 340 -10.98 9.95 -7.12
CA PRO A 340 -12.06 10.88 -7.43
C PRO A 340 -13.42 10.17 -7.39
N PRO A 341 -14.41 10.70 -6.63
CA PRO A 341 -15.74 10.10 -6.54
C PRO A 341 -16.50 10.18 -7.87
N ALA A 342 -17.43 9.26 -8.06
CA ALA A 342 -18.36 9.34 -9.17
C ALA A 342 -19.35 10.53 -8.99
N PRO A 343 -19.97 11.04 -10.07
CA PRO A 343 -20.94 12.10 -9.96
C PRO A 343 -22.09 11.74 -8.99
N GLY A 344 -22.28 12.57 -7.96
CA GLY A 344 -23.29 12.38 -6.92
C GLY A 344 -22.82 11.60 -5.69
N GLU A 345 -21.61 11.06 -5.68
CA GLU A 345 -20.93 10.50 -4.51
C GLU A 345 -20.00 11.55 -3.89
N LEU A 346 -19.72 11.44 -2.58
CA LEU A 346 -18.79 12.33 -1.87
C LEU A 346 -17.39 11.73 -1.80
N SER A 347 -17.25 10.39 -1.89
CA SER A 347 -15.98 9.69 -1.80
C SER A 347 -15.94 8.42 -2.65
N ASP A 348 -14.77 8.07 -3.21
CA ASP A 348 -14.39 6.73 -3.67
C ASP A 348 -13.12 6.32 -2.94
N SER A 349 -13.28 6.03 -1.67
CA SER A 349 -12.18 5.77 -0.75
C SER A 349 -12.22 4.34 -0.26
N GLY A 350 -11.08 3.84 0.22
CA GLY A 350 -11.03 2.49 0.74
C GLY A 350 -9.66 2.01 1.15
N LEU A 351 -9.52 0.70 1.22
CA LEU A 351 -8.31 0.01 1.64
C LEU A 351 -7.86 -0.98 0.58
N LEU A 352 -6.61 -0.89 0.20
CA LEU A 352 -5.88 -1.97 -0.44
C LEU A 352 -5.37 -2.88 0.67
N PHE A 353 -6.12 -3.92 0.94
CA PHE A 353 -5.75 -4.94 1.91
C PHE A 353 -4.76 -5.90 1.26
N ALA A 354 -3.46 -5.68 1.49
CA ALA A 354 -2.39 -6.58 1.09
C ALA A 354 -1.98 -7.41 2.31
N ALA A 355 -2.08 -8.75 2.18
CA ALA A 355 -1.75 -9.69 3.24
C ALA A 355 -0.83 -10.79 2.73
N PHE A 356 0.35 -10.90 3.34
CA PHE A 356 1.36 -11.89 3.01
C PHE A 356 1.31 -13.06 4.00
N MET A 357 1.45 -14.28 3.48
CA MET A 357 1.34 -15.52 4.25
C MET A 357 1.90 -16.72 3.49
N ALA A 358 2.12 -17.82 4.18
CA ALA A 358 2.59 -19.05 3.54
C ALA A 358 1.47 -19.82 2.80
N ASP A 359 0.23 -19.76 3.33
CA ASP A 359 -0.93 -20.49 2.77
C ASP A 359 -2.23 -19.72 2.98
N PRO A 360 -2.79 -19.06 1.95
CA PRO A 360 -4.03 -18.31 2.04
C PRO A 360 -5.25 -19.13 2.48
N VAL A 361 -5.32 -20.39 2.08
CA VAL A 361 -6.47 -21.25 2.39
C VAL A 361 -6.52 -21.58 3.88
N ARG A 362 -5.36 -21.83 4.48
CA ARG A 362 -5.27 -22.15 5.90
C ARG A 362 -5.31 -20.93 6.80
N GLN A 363 -4.78 -19.79 6.33
CA GLN A 363 -4.57 -18.61 7.18
C GLN A 363 -5.65 -17.54 6.98
N PHE A 364 -5.93 -17.16 5.74
CA PHE A 364 -6.83 -16.04 5.42
C PHE A 364 -8.30 -16.47 5.34
N VAL A 365 -8.59 -17.57 4.63
CA VAL A 365 -9.98 -17.98 4.33
C VAL A 365 -10.83 -18.15 5.58
N PRO A 366 -10.39 -18.83 6.68
CA PRO A 366 -11.21 -18.98 7.89
C PRO A 366 -11.53 -17.64 8.55
N VAL A 367 -10.56 -16.73 8.60
CA VAL A 367 -10.75 -15.38 9.17
C VAL A 367 -11.76 -14.59 8.34
N GLN A 368 -11.61 -14.61 7.01
CA GLN A 368 -12.51 -13.89 6.12
C GLN A 368 -13.93 -14.45 6.13
N GLN A 369 -14.12 -15.76 6.32
CA GLN A 369 -15.44 -16.36 6.48
C GLN A 369 -16.13 -15.83 7.73
N ARG A 370 -15.44 -15.80 8.89
CA ARG A 370 -15.99 -15.24 10.13
C ARG A 370 -16.34 -13.76 10.02
N LEU A 371 -15.53 -12.99 9.30
CA LEU A 371 -15.81 -11.58 9.01
C LEU A 371 -17.05 -11.45 8.11
N ALA A 372 -17.15 -12.26 7.06
CA ALA A 372 -18.28 -12.21 6.13
C ALA A 372 -19.62 -12.60 6.80
N GLU A 373 -19.58 -13.45 7.82
CA GLU A 373 -20.79 -13.91 8.53
C GLU A 373 -21.40 -12.84 9.44
N LYS A 374 -20.59 -12.08 10.19
CA LYS A 374 -21.15 -11.28 11.30
C LYS A 374 -20.38 -9.99 11.61
N ASP A 375 -19.37 -9.59 10.82
CA ASP A 375 -18.64 -8.35 11.08
C ASP A 375 -19.54 -7.13 10.87
N LEU A 376 -19.67 -6.29 11.88
CA LEU A 376 -20.43 -5.04 11.80
C LEU A 376 -19.87 -4.07 10.75
N LEU A 377 -18.56 -4.13 10.44
CA LEU A 377 -17.96 -3.31 9.39
C LEU A 377 -18.48 -3.63 7.99
N ASN A 378 -19.11 -4.79 7.77
CA ASN A 378 -19.73 -5.13 6.49
C ASN A 378 -20.83 -4.15 6.07
N ILE A 379 -21.34 -3.33 7.00
CA ILE A 379 -22.32 -2.27 6.71
C ILE A 379 -21.66 -1.15 5.89
N TRP A 380 -20.37 -0.89 6.12
CA TRP A 380 -19.64 0.24 5.52
C TRP A 380 -18.48 -0.20 4.62
N THR A 381 -18.22 -1.49 4.50
CA THR A 381 -17.15 -2.01 3.63
C THR A 381 -17.73 -2.90 2.53
N THR A 382 -17.18 -2.77 1.33
CA THR A 382 -17.54 -3.63 0.21
C THR A 382 -16.27 -4.06 -0.52
N PRO A 383 -15.87 -5.34 -0.44
CA PRO A 383 -14.78 -5.83 -1.27
C PRO A 383 -15.20 -5.86 -2.75
N VAL A 384 -14.51 -5.06 -3.56
CA VAL A 384 -14.77 -4.92 -5.00
C VAL A 384 -13.66 -5.54 -5.86
N GLY A 385 -12.51 -5.88 -5.25
CA GLY A 385 -11.42 -6.57 -5.92
C GLY A 385 -10.85 -7.69 -5.06
N SER A 386 -10.40 -8.77 -5.70
CA SER A 386 -9.79 -9.91 -5.02
C SER A 386 -8.82 -10.63 -5.94
N ALA A 387 -7.58 -10.83 -5.47
CA ALA A 387 -6.54 -11.54 -6.20
C ALA A 387 -5.63 -12.32 -5.26
N VAL A 388 -5.10 -13.44 -5.76
CA VAL A 388 -4.07 -14.23 -5.08
C VAL A 388 -2.86 -14.34 -6.02
N PHE A 389 -1.67 -14.10 -5.49
CA PHE A 389 -0.42 -14.19 -6.22
C PHE A 389 0.60 -15.02 -5.46
N ALA A 390 1.42 -15.76 -6.18
CA ALA A 390 2.64 -16.33 -5.64
C ALA A 390 3.74 -15.26 -5.71
N ILE A 391 4.31 -14.94 -4.57
CA ILE A 391 5.44 -14.03 -4.46
C ILE A 391 6.71 -14.85 -4.60
N LEU A 392 7.48 -14.58 -5.64
CA LEU A 392 8.72 -15.27 -5.91
C LEU A 392 9.72 -15.13 -4.74
N PRO A 393 10.59 -16.10 -4.49
CA PRO A 393 11.76 -15.87 -3.62
C PRO A 393 12.62 -14.74 -4.18
N GLY A 394 13.50 -14.18 -3.36
CA GLY A 394 14.44 -13.16 -3.81
C GLY A 394 15.47 -13.72 -4.80
N ALA A 395 16.07 -12.84 -5.58
CA ALA A 395 17.18 -13.18 -6.48
C ALA A 395 18.51 -13.01 -5.75
N ARG A 396 19.37 -14.05 -5.78
CA ARG A 396 20.74 -13.95 -5.29
C ARG A 396 21.65 -13.30 -6.35
N GLU A 397 22.89 -13.04 -5.97
CA GLU A 397 23.89 -12.55 -6.91
C GLU A 397 24.07 -13.51 -8.09
N GLY A 398 23.97 -12.97 -9.32
CA GLY A 398 24.07 -13.75 -10.56
C GLY A 398 22.80 -14.47 -10.99
N GLU A 399 21.74 -14.48 -10.16
CA GLU A 399 20.45 -15.11 -10.49
C GLU A 399 19.47 -14.10 -11.05
N ILE A 400 18.54 -14.54 -11.87
CA ILE A 400 17.32 -13.79 -12.17
C ILE A 400 16.24 -14.11 -11.15
N LEU A 401 15.33 -13.16 -10.94
CA LEU A 401 14.14 -13.40 -10.12
C LEU A 401 13.35 -14.58 -10.69
N GLY A 402 12.97 -15.54 -9.83
CA GLY A 402 12.21 -16.71 -10.25
C GLY A 402 13.00 -17.72 -11.10
N GLU A 403 14.33 -17.77 -11.02
CA GLU A 403 15.14 -18.73 -11.78
C GLU A 403 14.75 -20.17 -11.49
N ALA A 404 14.46 -20.51 -10.23
CA ALA A 404 14.00 -21.84 -9.83
C ALA A 404 12.63 -22.23 -10.40
N LEU A 405 11.82 -21.29 -10.86
CA LEU A 405 10.56 -21.56 -11.57
C LEU A 405 10.81 -22.12 -12.98
N LEU A 406 11.99 -21.85 -13.56
CA LEU A 406 12.38 -22.17 -14.94
C LEU A 406 13.39 -23.34 -15.01
N ALA A 407 13.68 -23.97 -13.87
CA ALA A 407 14.67 -25.05 -13.73
C ALA A 407 14.13 -26.44 -14.17
#